data_f7e4f28cacb01bf1b533b4595f5fd606
#
_entry.id   f7e4f28cacb01bf1b533b4595f5fd606
#
_cell.length_a   1.000
_cell.length_b   1.000
_cell.length_c   1.000
_cell.angle_alpha   90.00
_cell.angle_beta   90.00
_cell.angle_gamma   90.00
#
_symmetry.space_group_name_H-M   'P 1'
#
loop_
_entity.id
_entity.type
_entity.pdbx_description
1 polymer ?
#
loop_
_entity_poly.entity_id
_entity_poly.type
_entity_poly.pdbx_seq_one_letter_code
_entity_poly.pdbx_strand_id
1 'polypeptide(L)'
;MDVAGTPIYMNIAKMPHLLIAGATGMGKSVCINSFIVSLLYKARPDEVKLILVDPKKVELSIYNGLPHLLVPVVSDPKKAAGTLAWAVNEMERRFLLIEEVGVRDLDTYNEVTKNDPEKEYLPKIVIIIDELADLMMTAKVEVETSICRIAQKARAAGMHLVIGTQRPSVDVI
;
A
#
# COMPACT_ATOMS: atom_id res chain seq x y z
N MET A 1 -17.91 4.63 -8.32
CA MET A 1 -19.00 4.56 -9.32
C MET A 1 -18.45 5.05 -10.64
N ASP A 2 -18.92 4.51 -11.75
CA ASP A 2 -18.63 5.04 -13.07
C ASP A 2 -19.47 6.32 -13.33
N VAL A 3 -19.30 6.91 -14.52
CA VAL A 3 -20.04 8.13 -14.92
C VAL A 3 -21.55 7.92 -15.05
N ALA A 4 -22.01 6.69 -15.10
CA ALA A 4 -23.43 6.31 -15.12
C ALA A 4 -24.00 6.01 -13.72
N GLY A 5 -23.19 6.13 -12.67
CA GLY A 5 -23.58 5.85 -11.30
C GLY A 5 -23.53 4.38 -10.90
N THR A 6 -23.00 3.50 -11.76
CA THR A 6 -22.89 2.07 -11.48
C THR A 6 -21.72 1.81 -10.50
N PRO A 7 -21.91 1.02 -9.42
CA PRO A 7 -20.81 0.65 -8.54
C PRO A 7 -19.73 -0.14 -9.28
N ILE A 8 -18.47 0.28 -9.14
CA ILE A 8 -17.30 -0.45 -9.64
C ILE A 8 -16.63 -1.14 -8.47
N TYR A 9 -16.50 -2.45 -8.55
CA TYR A 9 -15.77 -3.27 -7.57
C TYR A 9 -14.41 -3.66 -8.14
N MET A 10 -13.35 -3.36 -7.39
CA MET A 10 -11.97 -3.66 -7.80
C MET A 10 -11.30 -4.57 -6.77
N ASN A 11 -10.52 -5.52 -7.26
CA ASN A 11 -9.72 -6.38 -6.40
C ASN A 11 -8.26 -5.97 -6.50
N ILE A 12 -7.73 -5.31 -5.42
CA ILE A 12 -6.36 -4.81 -5.39
C ILE A 12 -5.32 -5.93 -5.53
N ALA A 13 -5.58 -7.12 -5.02
CA ALA A 13 -4.67 -8.26 -5.17
C ALA A 13 -4.53 -8.73 -6.63
N LYS A 14 -5.55 -8.50 -7.46
CA LYS A 14 -5.51 -8.81 -8.90
C LYS A 14 -4.89 -7.68 -9.73
N MET A 15 -5.08 -6.43 -9.33
CA MET A 15 -4.64 -5.23 -10.07
C MET A 15 -3.18 -4.83 -9.84
N PRO A 16 -2.48 -5.38 -9.04
CA PRO A 16 -1.76 -5.26 -7.80
C PRO A 16 -1.54 -3.83 -7.27
N HIS A 17 -1.53 -2.82 -8.12
CA HIS A 17 -1.29 -1.43 -7.74
C HIS A 17 -2.34 -0.51 -8.36
N LEU A 18 -2.59 0.63 -7.73
CA LEU A 18 -3.59 1.61 -8.15
C LEU A 18 -2.99 3.01 -8.14
N LEU A 19 -3.19 3.74 -9.21
CA LEU A 19 -2.90 5.17 -9.31
C LEU A 19 -4.20 5.97 -9.30
N ILE A 20 -4.29 6.95 -8.41
CA ILE A 20 -5.45 7.84 -8.27
C ILE A 20 -4.97 9.26 -8.55
N ALA A 21 -5.23 9.76 -9.74
CA ALA A 21 -4.88 11.11 -10.13
C ALA A 21 -6.10 12.02 -10.15
N GLY A 22 -5.96 13.26 -9.66
CA GLY A 22 -7.02 14.25 -9.68
C GLY A 22 -6.59 15.57 -9.07
N ALA A 23 -6.96 16.67 -9.69
CA ALA A 23 -6.74 18.00 -9.15
C ALA A 23 -7.51 18.24 -7.83
N THR A 24 -7.17 19.29 -7.12
CA THR A 24 -7.87 19.70 -5.89
C THR A 24 -9.38 19.81 -6.15
N GLY A 25 -10.19 19.23 -5.27
CA GLY A 25 -11.65 19.24 -5.39
C GLY A 25 -12.25 18.20 -6.36
N MET A 26 -11.42 17.41 -7.06
CA MET A 26 -11.90 16.39 -8.02
C MET A 26 -12.18 15.02 -7.39
N GLY A 27 -12.22 14.93 -6.07
CA GLY A 27 -12.60 13.72 -5.36
C GLY A 27 -11.48 12.70 -5.11
N LYS A 28 -10.19 13.04 -5.33
CA LYS A 28 -9.04 12.16 -5.04
C LYS A 28 -9.07 11.65 -3.59
N SER A 29 -9.17 12.55 -2.63
CA SER A 29 -9.21 12.20 -1.20
C SER A 29 -10.45 11.39 -0.85
N VAL A 30 -11.61 11.70 -1.44
CA VAL A 30 -12.84 10.92 -1.26
C VAL A 30 -12.64 9.49 -1.79
N CYS A 31 -12.01 9.33 -2.94
CA CYS A 31 -11.70 8.02 -3.52
C CYS A 31 -10.76 7.21 -2.61
N ILE A 32 -9.68 7.82 -2.12
CA ILE A 32 -8.71 7.18 -1.20
C ILE A 32 -9.41 6.78 0.11
N ASN A 33 -10.19 7.67 0.72
CA ASN A 33 -10.94 7.38 1.94
C ASN A 33 -11.96 6.25 1.72
N SER A 34 -12.70 6.27 0.61
CA SER A 34 -13.64 5.21 0.24
C SER A 34 -12.93 3.86 0.10
N PHE A 35 -11.73 3.85 -0.48
CA PHE A 35 -10.90 2.65 -0.61
C PHE A 35 -10.46 2.12 0.77
N ILE A 36 -9.93 2.99 1.64
CA ILE A 36 -9.51 2.62 3.01
C ILE A 36 -10.70 2.05 3.78
N VAL A 37 -11.82 2.77 3.83
CA VAL A 37 -13.04 2.33 4.53
C VAL A 37 -13.52 0.98 4.00
N SER A 38 -13.49 0.76 2.67
CA SER A 38 -13.86 -0.52 2.07
C SER A 38 -12.95 -1.67 2.52
N LEU A 39 -11.66 -1.44 2.71
CA LEU A 39 -10.73 -2.44 3.26
C LEU A 39 -11.05 -2.73 4.73
N LEU A 40 -11.25 -1.69 5.54
CA LEU A 40 -11.56 -1.82 6.98
C LEU A 40 -12.86 -2.61 7.24
N TYR A 41 -13.85 -2.50 6.35
CA TYR A 41 -15.09 -3.26 6.45
C TYR A 41 -14.97 -4.72 5.99
N LYS A 42 -13.97 -5.05 5.18
CA LYS A 42 -13.86 -6.36 4.52
C LYS A 42 -12.74 -7.25 5.05
N ALA A 43 -11.78 -6.69 5.74
CA ALA A 43 -10.61 -7.43 6.20
C ALA A 43 -10.30 -7.11 7.65
N ARG A 44 -9.91 -8.13 8.40
CA ARG A 44 -9.45 -7.98 9.77
C ARG A 44 -7.99 -7.49 9.83
N PRO A 45 -7.55 -6.96 10.99
CA PRO A 45 -6.17 -6.48 11.17
C PRO A 45 -5.10 -7.56 11.01
N ASP A 46 -5.46 -8.81 11.18
CA ASP A 46 -4.58 -9.97 10.97
C ASP A 46 -4.54 -10.43 9.50
N GLU A 47 -5.48 -10.01 8.68
CA GLU A 47 -5.54 -10.33 7.24
C GLU A 47 -4.91 -9.24 6.37
N VAL A 48 -5.09 -7.97 6.76
CA VAL A 48 -4.58 -6.80 6.02
C VAL A 48 -3.96 -5.79 6.96
N LYS A 49 -2.76 -5.37 6.65
CA LYS A 49 -2.07 -4.25 7.30
C LYS A 49 -1.96 -3.06 6.37
N LEU A 50 -1.97 -1.88 6.96
CA LEU A 50 -1.90 -0.62 6.24
C LEU A 50 -0.65 0.18 6.63
N ILE A 51 -0.04 0.81 5.63
CA ILE A 51 0.92 1.90 5.78
C ILE A 51 0.31 3.12 5.09
N LEU A 52 0.06 4.18 5.84
CA LEU A 52 -0.53 5.40 5.34
C LEU A 52 0.50 6.53 5.36
N VAL A 53 0.67 7.20 4.22
CA VAL A 53 1.59 8.32 4.05
C VAL A 53 0.79 9.55 3.63
N ASP A 54 0.79 10.57 4.50
CA ASP A 54 0.08 11.84 4.31
C ASP A 54 1.03 13.01 4.61
N PRO A 55 1.79 13.49 3.60
CA PRO A 55 2.74 14.58 3.80
C PRO A 55 2.10 15.88 4.27
N LYS A 56 0.83 16.08 3.96
CA LYS A 56 0.07 17.31 4.30
C LYS A 56 -0.58 17.28 5.68
N LYS A 57 -0.68 16.11 6.31
CA LYS A 57 -1.36 15.87 7.61
C LYS A 57 -2.85 16.26 7.61
N VAL A 58 -3.54 16.16 6.49
CA VAL A 58 -4.91 16.64 6.33
C VAL A 58 -5.91 15.50 6.22
N GLU A 59 -5.61 14.50 5.39
CA GLU A 59 -6.61 13.55 4.94
C GLU A 59 -6.61 12.24 5.72
N LEU A 60 -5.42 11.72 6.09
CA LEU A 60 -5.30 10.36 6.63
C LEU A 60 -5.04 10.30 8.14
N SER A 61 -4.80 11.43 8.79
CA SER A 61 -4.51 11.50 10.23
C SER A 61 -5.63 10.94 11.11
N ILE A 62 -6.87 10.94 10.63
CA ILE A 62 -8.05 10.39 11.31
C ILE A 62 -7.96 8.87 11.54
N TYR A 63 -7.11 8.17 10.78
CA TYR A 63 -6.91 6.73 10.89
C TYR A 63 -5.89 6.33 11.96
N ASN A 64 -5.22 7.27 12.61
CA ASN A 64 -4.29 6.94 13.69
C ASN A 64 -4.97 6.16 14.81
N GLY A 65 -4.28 5.14 15.32
CA GLY A 65 -4.80 4.26 16.35
C GLY A 65 -5.58 3.05 15.86
N LEU A 66 -5.82 2.92 14.55
CA LEU A 66 -6.45 1.72 14.00
C LEU A 66 -5.50 0.50 14.09
N PRO A 67 -6.00 -0.68 14.47
CA PRO A 67 -5.19 -1.90 14.62
C PRO A 67 -4.65 -2.43 13.28
N HIS A 68 -5.16 -1.96 12.16
CA HIS A 68 -4.65 -2.27 10.82
C HIS A 68 -3.32 -1.57 10.52
N LEU A 69 -3.01 -0.45 11.18
CA LEU A 69 -1.78 0.29 10.90
C LEU A 69 -0.55 -0.46 11.41
N LEU A 70 0.47 -0.61 10.55
CA LEU A 70 1.79 -1.09 10.94
C LEU A 70 2.60 -0.03 11.69
N VAL A 71 2.41 1.23 11.30
CA VAL A 71 3.04 2.41 11.92
C VAL A 71 2.00 3.54 11.94
N PRO A 72 2.10 4.51 12.86
CA PRO A 72 1.28 5.73 12.79
C PRO A 72 1.39 6.38 11.41
N VAL A 73 0.36 7.12 11.01
CA VAL A 73 0.35 7.82 9.71
C VAL A 73 1.62 8.66 9.55
N VAL A 74 2.37 8.37 8.48
CA VAL A 74 3.67 8.97 8.22
C VAL A 74 3.50 10.27 7.46
N SER A 75 3.97 11.39 8.06
CA SER A 75 3.81 12.71 7.44
C SER A 75 5.13 13.35 7.05
N ASP A 76 6.23 12.95 7.65
CA ASP A 76 7.56 13.46 7.31
C ASP A 76 8.10 12.76 6.06
N PRO A 77 8.54 13.49 5.00
CA PRO A 77 9.01 12.88 3.76
C PRO A 77 10.23 11.96 3.94
N LYS A 78 11.16 12.28 4.85
CA LYS A 78 12.32 11.42 5.11
C LYS A 78 11.91 10.13 5.81
N LYS A 79 10.97 10.22 6.77
CA LYS A 79 10.39 9.04 7.41
C LYS A 79 9.58 8.21 6.40
N ALA A 80 8.88 8.85 5.46
CA ALA A 80 8.19 8.15 4.38
C ALA A 80 9.15 7.36 3.49
N ALA A 81 10.28 7.98 3.10
CA ALA A 81 11.34 7.27 2.36
C ALA A 81 11.88 6.08 3.15
N GLY A 82 12.15 6.23 4.45
CA GLY A 82 12.57 5.13 5.33
C GLY A 82 11.51 4.03 5.46
N THR A 83 10.24 4.40 5.54
CA THR A 83 9.12 3.44 5.58
C THR A 83 8.98 2.66 4.28
N LEU A 84 9.16 3.30 3.13
CA LEU A 84 9.16 2.63 1.84
C LEU A 84 10.38 1.71 1.68
N ALA A 85 11.56 2.12 2.16
CA ALA A 85 12.74 1.26 2.18
C ALA A 85 12.51 0.02 3.10
N TRP A 86 11.86 0.20 4.25
CA TRP A 86 11.45 -0.93 5.09
C TRP A 86 10.49 -1.86 4.34
N ALA A 87 9.52 -1.31 3.61
CA ALA A 87 8.59 -2.13 2.83
C ALA A 87 9.28 -2.96 1.74
N VAL A 88 10.34 -2.41 1.11
CA VAL A 88 11.19 -3.17 0.19
C VAL A 88 11.89 -4.33 0.92
N ASN A 89 12.47 -4.09 2.08
CA ASN A 89 13.14 -5.14 2.87
C ASN A 89 12.14 -6.22 3.33
N GLU A 90 10.94 -5.82 3.75
CA GLU A 90 9.88 -6.77 4.11
C GLU A 90 9.43 -7.59 2.90
N MET A 91 9.32 -6.99 1.73
CA MET A 91 9.05 -7.71 0.49
C MET A 91 10.11 -8.79 0.20
N GLU A 92 11.40 -8.45 0.31
CA GLU A 92 12.49 -9.40 0.09
C GLU A 92 12.49 -10.51 1.16
N ARG A 93 12.23 -10.17 2.44
CA ARG A 93 12.07 -11.17 3.51
C ARG A 93 10.95 -12.17 3.17
N ARG A 94 9.82 -11.68 2.69
CA ARG A 94 8.68 -12.52 2.30
C ARG A 94 9.03 -13.44 1.13
N PHE A 95 9.80 -12.96 0.16
CA PHE A 95 10.26 -13.82 -0.93
C PHE A 95 11.12 -14.97 -0.43
N LEU A 96 12.02 -14.74 0.53
CA LEU A 96 12.82 -15.82 1.12
C LEU A 96 11.95 -16.87 1.82
N LEU A 97 10.91 -16.46 2.57
CA LEU A 97 9.99 -17.37 3.23
C LEU A 97 9.14 -18.18 2.23
N ILE A 98 8.68 -17.54 1.17
CA ILE A 98 7.91 -18.16 0.08
C ILE A 98 8.78 -19.19 -0.66
N GLU A 99 10.04 -18.84 -0.94
CA GLU A 99 11.03 -19.71 -1.57
C GLU A 99 11.37 -20.92 -0.69
N GLU A 100 11.60 -20.72 0.62
CA GLU A 100 11.90 -21.78 1.59
C GLU A 100 10.81 -22.85 1.61
N VAL A 101 9.53 -22.46 1.51
CA VAL A 101 8.38 -23.37 1.44
C VAL A 101 8.20 -23.96 0.03
N GLY A 102 8.84 -23.40 -0.99
CA GLY A 102 8.76 -23.87 -2.38
C GLY A 102 7.44 -23.52 -3.07
N VAL A 103 6.80 -22.40 -2.68
CA VAL A 103 5.54 -21.93 -3.24
C VAL A 103 5.75 -20.65 -4.07
N ARG A 104 4.69 -20.14 -4.75
CA ARG A 104 4.83 -19.05 -5.72
C ARG A 104 4.41 -17.69 -5.19
N ASP A 105 3.56 -17.64 -4.17
CA ASP A 105 2.96 -16.41 -3.66
C ASP A 105 2.52 -16.53 -2.20
N LEU A 106 2.19 -15.38 -1.61
CA LEU A 106 1.78 -15.25 -0.22
C LEU A 106 0.51 -16.04 0.10
N ASP A 107 -0.47 -16.06 -0.79
CA ASP A 107 -1.74 -16.74 -0.51
C ASP A 107 -1.51 -18.25 -0.38
N THR A 108 -0.71 -18.83 -1.28
CA THR A 108 -0.29 -20.24 -1.21
C THR A 108 0.60 -20.52 0.01
N TYR A 109 1.53 -19.60 0.34
CA TYR A 109 2.35 -19.72 1.54
C TYR A 109 1.48 -19.82 2.80
N ASN A 110 0.55 -18.90 3.00
CA ASN A 110 -0.33 -18.89 4.16
C ASN A 110 -1.25 -20.12 4.22
N GLU A 111 -1.67 -20.64 3.08
CA GLU A 111 -2.50 -21.85 3.01
C GLU A 111 -1.71 -23.10 3.43
N VAL A 112 -0.52 -23.30 2.89
CA VAL A 112 0.33 -24.47 3.16
C VAL A 112 0.86 -24.46 4.59
N THR A 113 1.22 -23.27 5.12
CA THR A 113 1.80 -23.12 6.47
C THR A 113 0.77 -22.96 7.57
N LYS A 114 -0.52 -22.94 7.25
CA LYS A 114 -1.62 -22.65 8.19
C LYS A 114 -1.59 -23.45 9.49
N ASN A 115 -1.14 -24.70 9.45
CA ASN A 115 -1.12 -25.63 10.58
C ASN A 115 0.30 -25.84 11.14
N ASP A 116 1.29 -25.10 10.66
CA ASP A 116 2.66 -25.18 11.10
C ASP A 116 2.92 -24.10 12.18
N PRO A 117 3.12 -24.50 13.46
CA PRO A 117 3.32 -23.54 14.55
C PRO A 117 4.67 -22.80 14.47
N GLU A 118 5.61 -23.27 13.65
CA GLU A 118 6.91 -22.62 13.44
C GLU A 118 6.87 -21.55 12.33
N LYS A 119 5.80 -21.51 11.56
CA LYS A 119 5.62 -20.54 10.45
C LYS A 119 4.64 -19.44 10.83
N GLU A 120 5.00 -18.21 10.54
CA GLU A 120 4.13 -17.06 10.77
C GLU A 120 3.09 -16.89 9.65
N TYR A 121 1.88 -16.48 10.00
CA TYR A 121 0.91 -16.01 9.03
C TYR A 121 1.29 -14.60 8.56
N LEU A 122 1.37 -14.38 7.25
CA LEU A 122 1.77 -13.12 6.65
C LEU A 122 0.55 -12.34 6.13
N PRO A 123 0.11 -11.26 6.78
CA PRO A 123 -0.98 -10.43 6.27
C PRO A 123 -0.60 -9.73 4.97
N LYS A 124 -1.56 -9.43 4.12
CA LYS A 124 -1.34 -8.51 2.99
C LYS A 124 -1.01 -7.12 3.52
N ILE A 125 -0.15 -6.38 2.81
CA ILE A 125 0.21 -5.01 3.17
C ILE A 125 -0.25 -4.08 2.05
N VAL A 126 -1.06 -3.08 2.39
CA VAL A 126 -1.46 -2.02 1.45
C VAL A 126 -0.80 -0.71 1.88
N ILE A 127 0.02 -0.17 0.99
CA ILE A 127 0.73 1.10 1.19
C ILE A 127 -0.02 2.17 0.41
N ILE A 128 -0.51 3.18 1.11
CA ILE A 128 -1.31 4.26 0.53
C ILE A 128 -0.56 5.58 0.71
N ILE A 129 -0.28 6.25 -0.40
CA ILE A 129 0.36 7.56 -0.44
C ILE A 129 -0.67 8.57 -0.95
N ASP A 130 -1.03 9.57 -0.13
CA ASP A 130 -2.02 10.58 -0.53
C ASP A 130 -1.49 11.50 -1.63
N GLU A 131 -0.24 11.99 -1.50
CA GLU A 131 0.35 12.89 -2.50
C GLU A 131 1.81 12.51 -2.77
N LEU A 132 2.06 11.81 -3.86
CA LEU A 132 3.41 11.40 -4.24
C LEU A 132 4.31 12.59 -4.59
N ALA A 133 3.76 13.63 -5.24
CA ALA A 133 4.54 14.79 -5.65
C ALA A 133 5.29 15.45 -4.49
N ASP A 134 4.68 15.52 -3.30
CA ASP A 134 5.30 16.12 -2.12
C ASP A 134 6.51 15.31 -1.62
N LEU A 135 6.48 13.99 -1.74
CA LEU A 135 7.61 13.13 -1.41
C LEU A 135 8.74 13.28 -2.43
N MET A 136 8.38 13.36 -3.72
CA MET A 136 9.34 13.51 -4.82
C MET A 136 10.10 14.83 -4.77
N MET A 137 9.53 15.87 -4.16
CA MET A 137 10.22 17.15 -3.94
C MET A 137 11.33 17.08 -2.90
N THR A 138 11.28 16.11 -1.96
CA THR A 138 12.19 16.11 -0.80
C THR A 138 13.13 14.92 -0.79
N ALA A 139 12.69 13.74 -1.25
CA ALA A 139 13.44 12.48 -1.18
C ALA A 139 13.23 11.65 -2.47
N LYS A 140 13.41 12.30 -3.63
CA LYS A 140 13.07 11.75 -4.94
C LYS A 140 13.69 10.37 -5.18
N VAL A 141 15.01 10.28 -5.07
CA VAL A 141 15.75 9.07 -5.46
C VAL A 141 15.35 7.86 -4.62
N GLU A 142 15.25 8.05 -3.31
CA GLU A 142 14.90 6.97 -2.35
C GLU A 142 13.46 6.51 -2.53
N VAL A 143 12.54 7.46 -2.70
CA VAL A 143 11.10 7.20 -2.89
C VAL A 143 10.86 6.50 -4.22
N GLU A 144 11.39 7.06 -5.32
CA GLU A 144 11.27 6.49 -6.66
C GLU A 144 11.83 5.07 -6.72
N THR A 145 13.06 4.88 -6.22
CA THR A 145 13.69 3.56 -6.19
C THR A 145 12.84 2.53 -5.44
N SER A 146 12.31 2.89 -4.28
CA SER A 146 11.49 2.01 -3.46
C SER A 146 10.16 1.67 -4.13
N ILE A 147 9.46 2.68 -4.68
CA ILE A 147 8.20 2.51 -5.41
C ILE A 147 8.39 1.61 -6.62
N CYS A 148 9.43 1.86 -7.44
CA CYS A 148 9.72 1.02 -8.61
C CYS A 148 9.96 -0.45 -8.24
N ARG A 149 10.74 -0.72 -7.17
CA ARG A 149 10.98 -2.10 -6.71
C ARG A 149 9.70 -2.78 -6.24
N ILE A 150 8.89 -2.10 -5.45
CA ILE A 150 7.61 -2.61 -4.96
C ILE A 150 6.66 -2.86 -6.15
N ALA A 151 6.50 -1.88 -7.05
CA ALA A 151 5.62 -1.98 -8.19
C ALA A 151 5.95 -3.17 -9.13
N GLN A 152 7.24 -3.50 -9.26
CA GLN A 152 7.67 -4.58 -10.15
C GLN A 152 7.48 -5.98 -9.56
N LYS A 153 7.58 -6.15 -8.24
CA LYS A 153 7.72 -7.48 -7.64
C LYS A 153 6.70 -7.80 -6.55
N ALA A 154 6.15 -6.80 -5.85
CA ALA A 154 5.49 -6.98 -4.58
C ALA A 154 4.17 -7.78 -4.63
N ARG A 155 3.58 -7.97 -5.80
CA ARG A 155 2.32 -8.72 -5.95
C ARG A 155 2.38 -10.12 -5.33
N ALA A 156 3.42 -10.88 -5.65
CA ALA A 156 3.59 -12.24 -5.13
C ALA A 156 3.87 -12.26 -3.61
N ALA A 157 4.49 -11.19 -3.07
CA ALA A 157 4.70 -11.00 -1.64
C ALA A 157 3.46 -10.45 -0.90
N GLY A 158 2.31 -10.29 -1.58
CA GLY A 158 1.07 -9.77 -1.01
C GLY A 158 1.15 -8.30 -0.60
N MET A 159 1.95 -7.49 -1.31
CA MET A 159 2.11 -6.08 -1.01
C MET A 159 1.61 -5.22 -2.19
N HIS A 160 0.86 -4.17 -1.88
CA HIS A 160 0.14 -3.39 -2.87
C HIS A 160 0.32 -1.90 -2.64
N LEU A 161 0.46 -1.13 -3.73
CA LEU A 161 0.56 0.32 -3.70
C LEU A 161 -0.76 0.97 -4.16
N VAL A 162 -1.18 1.98 -3.43
CA VAL A 162 -2.21 2.93 -3.85
C VAL A 162 -1.57 4.32 -3.81
N ILE A 163 -1.35 4.90 -4.97
CA ILE A 163 -0.64 6.17 -5.10
C ILE A 163 -1.62 7.26 -5.53
N GLY A 164 -1.77 8.27 -4.68
CA GLY A 164 -2.48 9.49 -4.99
C GLY A 164 -1.53 10.57 -5.49
N THR A 165 -1.97 11.36 -6.47
CA THR A 165 -1.26 12.59 -6.87
C THR A 165 -2.20 13.61 -7.50
N GLN A 166 -1.94 14.88 -7.22
CA GLN A 166 -2.57 16.00 -7.91
C GLN A 166 -1.78 16.42 -9.17
N ARG A 167 -0.57 15.88 -9.36
CA ARG A 167 0.34 16.19 -10.47
C ARG A 167 0.71 14.91 -11.23
N PRO A 168 -0.15 14.43 -12.12
CA PRO A 168 0.14 13.26 -12.95
C PRO A 168 1.07 13.65 -14.12
N SER A 169 2.32 13.96 -13.81
CA SER A 169 3.35 14.29 -14.80
C SER A 169 4.48 13.26 -14.75
N VAL A 170 5.23 13.15 -15.85
CA VAL A 170 6.38 12.24 -15.99
C VAL A 170 7.47 12.46 -14.93
N ASP A 171 7.52 13.67 -14.34
CA ASP A 171 8.47 13.99 -13.27
C ASP A 171 8.07 13.40 -11.90
N VAL A 172 6.83 12.92 -11.77
CA VAL A 172 6.24 12.45 -10.53
C VAL A 172 5.89 10.95 -10.59
N ILE A 173 5.54 10.47 -11.80
CA ILE A 173 5.05 9.08 -11.99
C ILE A 173 5.84 8.39 -13.08
#